data_86c7a72f9b693c2585bd51a5eff4be2f
#
_entry.id   86c7a72f9b693c2585bd51a5eff4be2f
#
_cell.length_a   1.000
_cell.length_b   1.000
_cell.length_c   1.000
_cell.angle_alpha   90.00
_cell.angle_beta   90.00
_cell.angle_gamma   90.00
#
_symmetry.space_group_name_H-M   'P 1'
#
loop_
_entity.id
_entity.type
_entity.pdbx_description
1 polymer ?
#
loop_
_entity_poly.entity_id
_entity_poly.type
_entity_poly.pdbx_seq_one_letter_code
_entity_poly.pdbx_strand_id
1 'polypeptide(L)'
;MTWRVFLTDSSQPDLDALTPADRSAVTEELFAWVSNGPPRTRCSVVAGVELFEDQLPSGVSVTYFVDEQVPYVGVVRVRRR
;
A
#
# COMPACT_ATOMS: atom_id res chain seq x y z
N MET A 1 -0.44 -10.45 -15.80
CA MET A 1 0.64 -10.50 -14.78
C MET A 1 0.03 -10.25 -13.42
N THR A 2 0.41 -11.06 -12.44
CA THR A 2 -0.17 -10.97 -11.09
C THR A 2 0.84 -10.32 -10.14
N TRP A 3 0.39 -9.29 -9.46
CA TRP A 3 1.19 -8.59 -8.46
C TRP A 3 1.02 -9.25 -7.10
N ARG A 4 2.09 -9.26 -6.32
CA ARG A 4 2.02 -9.65 -4.91
C ARG A 4 1.98 -8.39 -4.06
N VAL A 5 1.13 -8.37 -3.06
CA VAL A 5 1.00 -7.24 -2.15
C VAL A 5 1.28 -7.72 -0.74
N PHE A 6 2.28 -7.11 -0.10
CA PHE A 6 2.69 -7.46 1.26
C PHE A 6 2.48 -6.28 2.20
N LEU A 7 2.08 -6.59 3.41
CA LEU A 7 2.13 -5.64 4.51
C LEU A 7 3.44 -5.88 5.25
N THR A 8 4.32 -4.89 5.27
CA THR A 8 5.58 -4.98 5.99
C THR A 8 5.33 -4.88 7.51
N ASP A 9 6.32 -5.25 8.31
CA ASP A 9 6.21 -5.16 9.76
C ASP A 9 5.92 -3.74 10.23
N SER A 10 6.40 -2.72 9.52
CA SER A 10 6.15 -1.32 9.87
C SER A 10 4.72 -0.89 9.60
N SER A 11 4.00 -1.54 8.69
CA SER A 11 2.61 -1.22 8.37
C SER A 11 1.60 -1.94 9.25
N GLN A 12 1.98 -3.03 9.90
CA GLN A 12 1.06 -3.80 10.73
C GLN A 12 0.45 -2.98 11.88
N PRO A 13 1.25 -2.23 12.69
CA PRO A 13 0.66 -1.41 13.73
C PRO A 13 -0.30 -0.34 13.19
N ASP A 14 0.02 0.22 12.02
CA ASP A 14 -0.85 1.21 11.38
C ASP A 14 -2.20 0.59 11.01
N LEU A 15 -2.17 -0.61 10.44
CA LEU A 15 -3.38 -1.33 10.06
C LEU A 15 -4.22 -1.69 11.29
N ASP A 16 -3.56 -2.15 12.35
CA ASP A 16 -4.23 -2.51 13.61
C ASP A 16 -4.89 -1.30 14.29
N ALA A 17 -4.37 -0.11 14.05
CA ALA A 17 -4.93 1.13 14.59
C ALA A 17 -6.20 1.59 13.87
N LEU A 18 -6.49 1.04 12.70
CA LEU A 18 -7.70 1.38 11.96
C LEU A 18 -8.93 0.71 12.57
N THR A 19 -10.10 1.30 12.33
CA THR A 19 -11.36 0.63 12.69
C THR A 19 -11.50 -0.65 11.88
N PRO A 20 -12.29 -1.64 12.34
CA PRO A 20 -12.53 -2.85 11.56
C PRO A 20 -13.09 -2.58 10.16
N ALA A 21 -13.95 -1.58 10.01
CA ALA A 21 -14.50 -1.19 8.72
C ALA A 21 -13.42 -0.66 7.79
N ASP A 22 -12.55 0.22 8.27
CA ASP A 22 -11.45 0.77 7.48
C ASP A 22 -10.46 -0.32 7.10
N ARG A 23 -10.18 -1.23 8.03
CA ARG A 23 -9.27 -2.34 7.80
C ARG A 23 -9.76 -3.24 6.68
N SER A 24 -11.05 -3.58 6.69
CA SER A 24 -11.67 -4.37 5.62
C SER A 24 -11.62 -3.65 4.28
N ALA A 25 -11.93 -2.35 4.27
CA ALA A 25 -11.91 -1.55 3.05
C ALA A 25 -10.50 -1.50 2.46
N VAL A 26 -9.48 -1.25 3.28
CA VAL A 26 -8.09 -1.21 2.84
C VAL A 26 -7.67 -2.56 2.26
N THR A 27 -8.03 -3.65 2.94
CA THR A 27 -7.70 -5.00 2.47
C THR A 27 -8.29 -5.27 1.08
N GLU A 28 -9.55 -4.93 0.87
CA GLU A 28 -10.21 -5.10 -0.43
C GLU A 28 -9.59 -4.22 -1.51
N GLU A 29 -9.31 -2.98 -1.19
CA GLU A 29 -8.73 -2.03 -2.13
C GLU A 29 -7.31 -2.43 -2.53
N LEU A 30 -6.50 -2.89 -1.59
CA LEU A 30 -5.17 -3.40 -1.89
C LEU A 30 -5.23 -4.72 -2.67
N PHE A 31 -6.22 -5.54 -2.42
CA PHE A 31 -6.41 -6.77 -3.17
C PHE A 31 -6.62 -6.51 -4.65
N ALA A 32 -7.27 -5.40 -5.01
CA ALA A 32 -7.43 -5.02 -6.41
C ALA A 32 -6.08 -4.79 -7.10
N TRP A 33 -5.05 -4.40 -6.36
CA TRP A 33 -3.71 -4.21 -6.93
C TRP A 33 -3.05 -5.52 -7.38
N VAL A 34 -3.52 -6.64 -6.88
CA VAL A 34 -3.01 -7.96 -7.30
C VAL A 34 -3.22 -8.16 -8.80
N SER A 35 -4.34 -7.70 -9.31
CA SER A 35 -4.66 -7.82 -10.75
C SER A 35 -4.23 -6.60 -11.55
N ASN A 36 -4.44 -5.40 -10.99
CA ASN A 36 -4.29 -4.15 -11.74
C ASN A 36 -2.93 -3.49 -11.54
N GLY A 37 -2.19 -3.89 -10.52
CA GLY A 37 -0.98 -3.20 -10.10
C GLY A 37 -1.28 -1.94 -9.31
N PRO A 38 -0.26 -1.35 -8.66
CA PRO A 38 -0.42 -0.12 -7.89
C PRO A 38 -0.55 1.09 -8.81
N PRO A 39 -1.30 2.13 -8.41
CA PRO A 39 -1.49 3.33 -9.24
C PRO A 39 -0.25 4.21 -9.39
N ARG A 40 0.63 4.24 -8.38
CA ARG A 40 1.90 5.02 -8.39
C ARG A 40 1.70 6.51 -8.68
N THR A 41 0.73 7.11 -7.99
CA THR A 41 0.34 8.49 -8.27
C THR A 41 1.39 9.49 -7.81
N ARG A 42 1.95 9.30 -6.62
CA ARG A 42 2.97 10.20 -6.06
C ARG A 42 4.22 9.40 -5.74
N CYS A 43 5.37 9.93 -6.16
CA CYS A 43 6.66 9.29 -5.90
C CYS A 43 7.55 10.26 -5.12
N SER A 44 8.24 9.73 -4.11
CA SER A 44 9.31 10.44 -3.42
C SER A 44 10.48 9.50 -3.23
N VAL A 45 11.67 10.07 -3.07
CA VAL A 45 12.89 9.29 -2.83
C VAL A 45 13.35 9.58 -1.41
N VAL A 46 13.44 8.53 -0.60
CA VAL A 46 13.88 8.62 0.80
C VAL A 46 15.05 7.66 0.98
N ALA A 47 16.22 8.20 1.32
CA ALA A 47 17.44 7.41 1.51
C ALA A 47 17.77 6.53 0.30
N GLY A 48 17.57 7.05 -0.92
CA GLY A 48 17.84 6.34 -2.16
C GLY A 48 16.78 5.33 -2.58
N VAL A 49 15.69 5.21 -1.83
CA VAL A 49 14.59 4.30 -2.13
C VAL A 49 13.39 5.08 -2.64
N GLU A 50 12.83 4.64 -3.77
CA GLU A 50 11.59 5.21 -4.29
C GLU A 50 10.41 4.71 -3.46
N LEU A 51 9.65 5.65 -2.91
CA LEU A 51 8.40 5.36 -2.21
C LEU A 51 7.25 6.03 -2.95
N PHE A 52 6.16 5.31 -3.06
CA PHE A 52 4.93 5.83 -3.66
C PHE A 52 3.88 6.04 -2.57
N GLU A 53 3.07 7.07 -2.74
CA GLU A 53 1.97 7.35 -1.84
C GLU A 53 0.69 7.50 -2.65
N ASP A 54 -0.34 6.79 -2.23
CA ASP A 54 -1.65 6.85 -2.86
C ASP A 54 -2.75 6.88 -1.81
N GLN A 55 -3.82 7.60 -2.14
CA GLN A 55 -5.02 7.61 -1.34
C GLN A 55 -5.99 6.58 -1.89
N LEU A 56 -6.40 5.64 -1.04
CA LEU A 56 -7.38 4.62 -1.43
C LEU A 56 -8.79 5.23 -1.47
N PRO A 57 -9.73 4.60 -2.20
CA PRO A 57 -11.12 5.08 -2.24
C PRO A 57 -11.76 5.29 -0.88
N SER A 58 -11.38 4.50 0.13
CA SER A 58 -11.87 4.66 1.50
C SER A 58 -11.38 5.92 2.19
N GLY A 59 -10.40 6.63 1.60
CA GLY A 59 -9.77 7.81 2.20
C GLY A 59 -8.52 7.52 3.02
N VAL A 60 -8.12 6.27 3.09
CA VAL A 60 -6.89 5.86 3.78
C VAL A 60 -5.71 6.04 2.83
N SER A 61 -4.63 6.66 3.32
CA SER A 61 -3.40 6.81 2.55
C SER A 61 -2.46 5.64 2.81
N VAL A 62 -1.82 5.15 1.75
CA VAL A 62 -0.83 4.09 1.85
C VAL A 62 0.48 4.56 1.24
N THR A 63 1.60 4.20 1.87
CA THR A 63 2.94 4.42 1.36
C THR A 63 3.55 3.05 1.09
N TYR A 64 4.14 2.88 -0.08
CA TYR A 64 4.62 1.58 -0.51
C TYR A 64 5.83 1.71 -1.43
N PHE A 65 6.57 0.61 -1.56
CA PHE A 65 7.60 0.48 -2.59
C PHE A 65 7.21 -0.62 -3.56
N VAL A 66 7.81 -0.59 -4.74
CA VAL A 66 7.48 -1.50 -5.83
C VAL A 66 8.75 -2.16 -6.36
N ASP A 67 8.70 -3.45 -6.57
CA ASP A 67 9.71 -4.19 -7.32
C ASP A 67 9.02 -4.78 -8.55
N GLU A 68 9.40 -4.29 -9.74
CA GLU A 68 8.74 -4.70 -10.97
C GLU A 68 9.20 -6.05 -11.49
N GLN A 69 10.33 -6.53 -11.05
CA GLN A 69 10.88 -7.79 -11.53
C GLN A 69 10.18 -9.00 -10.92
N VAL A 70 9.81 -8.92 -9.65
CA VAL A 70 9.14 -10.04 -8.95
C VAL A 70 7.75 -10.31 -9.51
N PRO A 71 6.76 -9.43 -9.82
CA PRO A 71 6.53 -8.07 -9.32
C PRO A 71 5.82 -8.06 -7.96
N TYR A 72 6.19 -7.15 -7.08
CA TYR A 72 5.51 -7.04 -5.80
C TYR A 72 5.44 -5.60 -5.28
N VAL A 73 4.53 -5.38 -4.35
CA VAL A 73 4.31 -4.13 -3.65
C VAL A 73 4.51 -4.40 -2.16
N GLY A 74 5.39 -3.63 -1.53
CA GLY A 74 5.57 -3.68 -0.08
C GLY A 74 4.95 -2.44 0.57
N VAL A 75 3.87 -2.62 1.32
CA VAL A 75 3.21 -1.51 2.00
C VAL A 75 3.94 -1.22 3.30
N VAL A 76 4.47 -0.01 3.45
CA VAL A 76 5.26 0.38 4.62
C VAL A 76 4.49 1.25 5.60
N ARG A 77 3.45 1.95 5.15
CA ARG A 77 2.61 2.79 6.00
C ARG A 77 1.17 2.80 5.54
N VAL A 78 0.27 2.85 6.51
CA VAL A 78 -1.16 2.96 6.26
C VAL A 78 -1.70 4.01 7.23
N ARG A 79 -2.28 5.09 6.72
CA ARG A 79 -2.77 6.17 7.58
C ARG A 79 -4.11 6.69 7.09
N ARG A 80 -5.02 6.88 8.04
CA ARG A 80 -6.25 7.60 7.77
C ARG A 80 -6.01 9.10 7.96
N ARG A 81 -6.49 9.87 7.01
CA ARG A 81 -6.45 11.34 7.10
C ARG A 81 -7.58 11.90 7.91
#